data_458b68340c507743daff26ea9f031c00
#
_entry.id   458b68340c507743daff26ea9f031c00
#
_cell.length_a   1.000
_cell.length_b   1.000
_cell.length_c   1.000
_cell.angle_alpha   90.00
_cell.angle_beta   90.00
_cell.angle_gamma   90.00
#
_symmetry.space_group_name_H-M   'P 1'
#
loop_
_entity.id
_entity.type
_entity.pdbx_description
1 polymer ?
#
loop_
_entity_poly.entity_id
_entity_poly.type
_entity_poly.pdbx_seq_one_letter_code
_entity_poly.pdbx_strand_id
1 'polypeptide(L)'
;VLLYTNDCVTVPGFGSFIVNKFSSVYDENKGKFYPPSRRISFNSKIKNNDGLIANLISNKLGIEYKDAVKKIHSQVISWKKKLNNEPLIIKNIGELSYNNDENIVFNPDLESNHFLGSYGLPSIYHKKNLKIVSTYNDSTLKKYNDLKLRSSNRKVPEFFKYAAAFVVIMVSTIFL
;
A
#
# COMPACT_ATOMS: atom_id res chain seq x y z
N VAL A 1 -15.69 -8.39 5.81
CA VAL A 1 -15.87 -9.08 4.50
C VAL A 1 -15.37 -8.19 3.37
N LEU A 2 -15.92 -6.99 3.13
CA LEU A 2 -15.59 -6.16 1.94
C LEU A 2 -14.10 -5.84 1.78
N LEU A 3 -13.36 -5.59 2.87
CA LEU A 3 -11.94 -5.24 2.83
C LEU A 3 -11.00 -6.41 2.46
N TYR A 4 -11.51 -7.64 2.40
CA TYR A 4 -10.76 -8.79 1.88
C TYR A 4 -10.73 -8.83 0.36
N THR A 5 -11.78 -8.30 -0.29
CA THR A 5 -11.99 -8.39 -1.74
C THR A 5 -11.83 -7.04 -2.46
N ASN A 6 -12.02 -5.92 -1.75
CA ASN A 6 -11.94 -4.59 -2.32
C ASN A 6 -10.74 -3.83 -1.75
N ASP A 7 -10.07 -3.03 -2.57
CA ASP A 7 -8.93 -2.21 -2.17
C ASP A 7 -9.36 -0.88 -1.51
N CYS A 8 -10.63 -0.49 -1.65
CA CYS A 8 -11.22 0.68 -1.00
C CYS A 8 -12.68 0.40 -0.67
N VAL A 9 -13.12 0.80 0.51
CA VAL A 9 -14.51 0.68 0.97
C VAL A 9 -14.91 1.97 1.64
N THR A 10 -15.87 2.68 1.08
CA THR A 10 -16.33 3.97 1.59
C THR A 10 -17.53 3.82 2.52
N VAL A 11 -17.44 4.44 3.68
CA VAL A 11 -18.58 4.69 4.56
C VAL A 11 -19.12 6.09 4.24
N PRO A 12 -20.27 6.20 3.56
CA PRO A 12 -20.80 7.49 3.10
C PRO A 12 -20.92 8.51 4.23
N GLY A 13 -20.38 9.71 4.02
CA GLY A 13 -20.42 10.78 5.00
C GLY A 13 -19.45 10.65 6.19
N PHE A 14 -18.66 9.59 6.23
CA PHE A 14 -17.67 9.34 7.29
C PHE A 14 -16.23 9.33 6.76
N GLY A 15 -15.92 8.45 5.81
CA GLY A 15 -14.60 8.29 5.22
C GLY A 15 -14.44 6.93 4.55
N SER A 16 -13.24 6.67 4.00
CA SER A 16 -12.93 5.44 3.30
C SER A 16 -11.82 4.67 3.97
N PHE A 17 -12.00 3.37 4.09
CA PHE A 17 -10.96 2.41 4.46
C PHE A 17 -10.25 1.93 3.20
N ILE A 18 -8.94 2.11 3.15
CA ILE A 18 -8.09 1.81 2.01
C ILE A 18 -7.16 0.68 2.39
N VAL A 19 -7.05 -0.32 1.53
CA VAL A 19 -6.21 -1.49 1.74
C VAL A 19 -4.89 -1.32 1.01
N ASN A 20 -3.80 -1.29 1.76
CA ASN A 20 -2.44 -1.21 1.24
C ASN A 20 -1.83 -2.62 1.23
N LYS A 21 -1.26 -3.01 0.08
CA LYS A 21 -0.61 -4.31 -0.12
C LYS A 21 0.87 -4.22 0.23
N PHE A 22 1.35 -5.16 1.01
CA PHE A 22 2.75 -5.30 1.39
C PHE A 22 3.25 -6.67 0.96
N SER A 23 4.40 -6.70 0.30
CA SER A 23 5.11 -7.95 0.00
C SER A 23 5.65 -8.58 1.27
N SER A 24 6.08 -9.84 1.18
CA SER A 24 6.83 -10.48 2.26
C SER A 24 8.09 -9.67 2.58
N VAL A 25 8.39 -9.56 3.86
CA VAL A 25 9.55 -8.79 4.34
C VAL A 25 10.38 -9.66 5.26
N TYR A 26 11.70 -9.61 5.09
CA TYR A 26 12.66 -10.17 6.02
C TYR A 26 13.21 -9.06 6.93
N ASP A 27 12.98 -9.19 8.22
CA ASP A 27 13.54 -8.31 9.25
C ASP A 27 14.88 -8.91 9.70
N GLU A 28 15.98 -8.32 9.23
CA GLU A 28 17.33 -8.80 9.56
C GLU A 28 17.65 -8.72 11.05
N ASN A 29 17.13 -7.70 11.75
CA ASN A 29 17.39 -7.49 13.18
C ASN A 29 16.74 -8.58 14.03
N LYS A 30 15.56 -9.02 13.62
CA LYS A 30 14.80 -10.07 14.30
C LYS A 30 15.04 -11.46 13.73
N GLY A 31 15.71 -11.55 12.57
CA GLY A 31 15.87 -12.82 11.85
C GLY A 31 14.51 -13.44 11.46
N LYS A 32 13.53 -12.63 11.09
CA LYS A 32 12.14 -13.06 10.95
C LYS A 32 11.59 -12.69 9.58
N PHE A 33 10.97 -13.67 8.92
CA PHE A 33 10.18 -13.44 7.72
C PHE A 33 8.73 -13.17 8.11
N TYR A 34 8.20 -12.08 7.58
CA TYR A 34 6.77 -11.75 7.65
C TYR A 34 6.12 -12.10 6.31
N PRO A 35 4.97 -12.78 6.31
CA PRO A 35 4.26 -13.09 5.08
C PRO A 35 3.73 -11.81 4.40
N PRO A 36 3.34 -11.89 3.11
CA PRO A 36 2.65 -10.80 2.47
C PRO A 36 1.41 -10.40 3.27
N SER A 37 1.12 -9.11 3.30
CA SER A 37 0.00 -8.61 4.10
C SER A 37 -0.79 -7.51 3.40
N ARG A 38 -2.03 -7.36 3.82
CA ARG A 38 -2.88 -6.22 3.46
C ARG A 38 -3.25 -5.48 4.74
N ARG A 39 -2.81 -4.23 4.84
CA ARG A 39 -3.07 -3.36 5.99
C ARG A 39 -4.06 -2.28 5.62
N ILE A 40 -4.88 -1.91 6.57
CA ILE A 40 -5.91 -0.90 6.39
C ILE A 40 -5.34 0.47 6.78
N SER A 41 -5.67 1.48 6.00
CA SER A 41 -5.56 2.89 6.34
C SER A 41 -6.92 3.55 6.20
N PHE A 42 -7.10 4.74 6.76
CA PHE A 42 -8.35 5.48 6.70
C PHE A 42 -8.13 6.87 6.12
N ASN A 43 -9.05 7.30 5.27
CA ASN A 43 -9.05 8.65 4.71
C ASN A 43 -10.43 9.30 4.93
N SER A 44 -10.47 10.29 5.83
CA SER A 44 -11.68 11.02 6.17
C SER A 44 -12.18 11.98 5.07
N LYS A 45 -11.36 12.24 4.04
CA LYS A 45 -11.74 13.14 2.93
C LYS A 45 -12.55 12.44 1.84
N ILE A 46 -12.37 11.12 1.67
CA ILE A 46 -13.09 10.33 0.67
C ILE A 46 -14.41 9.85 1.29
N LYS A 47 -15.52 10.54 0.99
CA LYS A 47 -16.83 10.30 1.62
C LYS A 47 -17.95 9.94 0.63
N ASN A 48 -17.63 9.89 -0.66
CA ASN A 48 -18.61 9.60 -1.70
C ASN A 48 -19.04 8.13 -1.61
N ASN A 49 -20.33 7.90 -1.76
CA ASN A 49 -20.89 6.55 -1.70
C ASN A 49 -20.44 5.73 -2.90
N ASP A 50 -19.70 4.66 -2.67
CA ASP A 50 -19.30 3.66 -3.69
C ASP A 50 -20.35 2.54 -3.85
N GLY A 51 -21.39 2.54 -3.02
CA GLY A 51 -22.45 1.56 -3.02
C GLY A 51 -22.11 0.22 -2.36
N LEU A 52 -20.85 -0.08 -2.09
CA LEU A 52 -20.44 -1.42 -1.61
C LEU A 52 -21.08 -1.79 -0.27
N ILE A 53 -21.04 -0.90 0.71
CA ILE A 53 -21.66 -1.16 2.03
C ILE A 53 -23.16 -1.22 1.92
N ALA A 54 -23.78 -0.28 1.16
CA ALA A 54 -25.22 -0.22 1.03
C ALA A 54 -25.79 -1.49 0.36
N ASN A 55 -25.13 -1.94 -0.73
CA ASN A 55 -25.51 -3.20 -1.39
C ASN A 55 -25.32 -4.42 -0.46
N LEU A 56 -24.21 -4.46 0.30
CA LEU A 56 -24.00 -5.55 1.25
C LEU A 56 -25.07 -5.60 2.33
N ILE A 57 -25.48 -4.46 2.87
CA ILE A 57 -26.52 -4.36 3.91
C ILE A 57 -27.89 -4.70 3.31
N SER A 58 -28.23 -4.15 2.15
CA SER A 58 -29.46 -4.46 1.43
C SER A 58 -29.63 -5.96 1.22
N ASN A 59 -28.60 -6.61 0.67
CA ASN A 59 -28.61 -8.05 0.41
C ASN A 59 -28.68 -8.89 1.68
N LYS A 60 -27.91 -8.51 2.74
CA LYS A 60 -27.91 -9.30 3.98
C LYS A 60 -29.17 -9.19 4.80
N LEU A 61 -29.83 -8.02 4.78
CA LEU A 61 -31.02 -7.77 5.58
C LEU A 61 -32.32 -7.92 4.77
N GLY A 62 -32.24 -8.13 3.45
CA GLY A 62 -33.40 -8.21 2.58
C GLY A 62 -34.20 -6.90 2.53
N ILE A 63 -33.54 -5.73 2.64
CA ILE A 63 -34.17 -4.41 2.62
C ILE A 63 -33.82 -3.66 1.34
N GLU A 64 -34.61 -2.65 1.01
CA GLU A 64 -34.30 -1.80 -0.14
C GLU A 64 -32.96 -1.06 0.05
N TYR A 65 -32.27 -0.81 -1.07
CA TYR A 65 -31.00 -0.04 -1.08
C TYR A 65 -31.15 1.32 -0.37
N LYS A 66 -32.26 2.01 -0.60
CA LYS A 66 -32.54 3.32 0.03
C LYS A 66 -32.60 3.23 1.55
N ASP A 67 -33.15 2.15 2.09
CA ASP A 67 -33.24 1.96 3.54
C ASP A 67 -31.89 1.50 4.12
N ALA A 68 -31.09 0.73 3.36
CA ALA A 68 -29.71 0.44 3.73
C ALA A 68 -28.88 1.73 3.84
N VAL A 69 -29.01 2.67 2.90
CA VAL A 69 -28.35 3.98 2.96
C VAL A 69 -28.77 4.79 4.19
N LYS A 70 -30.08 4.81 4.53
CA LYS A 70 -30.57 5.47 5.75
C LYS A 70 -29.96 4.88 7.02
N LYS A 71 -29.87 3.53 7.08
CA LYS A 71 -29.22 2.83 8.23
C LYS A 71 -27.76 3.20 8.36
N ILE A 72 -27.00 3.28 7.24
CA ILE A 72 -25.61 3.71 7.24
C ILE A 72 -25.51 5.13 7.78
N HIS A 73 -26.34 6.05 7.29
CA HIS A 73 -26.34 7.44 7.73
C HIS A 73 -26.60 7.58 9.23
N SER A 74 -27.61 6.87 9.76
CA SER A 74 -27.91 6.85 11.20
C SER A 74 -26.72 6.31 12.02
N GLN A 75 -26.07 5.26 11.52
CA GLN A 75 -24.89 4.67 12.17
C GLN A 75 -23.70 5.65 12.18
N VAL A 76 -23.49 6.37 11.09
CA VAL A 76 -22.42 7.40 10.99
C VAL A 76 -22.65 8.53 11.99
N ILE A 77 -23.89 8.99 12.15
CA ILE A 77 -24.23 10.00 13.18
C ILE A 77 -23.88 9.47 14.57
N SER A 78 -24.26 8.22 14.88
CA SER A 78 -23.93 7.58 16.15
C SER A 78 -22.41 7.47 16.35
N TRP A 79 -21.65 7.08 15.33
CA TRP A 79 -20.19 6.98 15.41
C TRP A 79 -19.53 8.34 15.65
N LYS A 80 -19.96 9.38 14.95
CA LYS A 80 -19.44 10.74 15.17
C LYS A 80 -19.73 11.24 16.60
N LYS A 81 -20.94 10.97 17.11
CA LYS A 81 -21.27 11.29 18.51
C LYS A 81 -20.41 10.54 19.50
N LYS A 82 -20.14 9.25 19.24
CA LYS A 82 -19.27 8.43 20.08
C LYS A 82 -17.84 8.94 20.08
N LEU A 83 -17.30 9.28 18.91
CA LEU A 83 -15.94 9.79 18.74
C LEU A 83 -15.66 11.09 19.51
N ASN A 84 -16.69 11.88 19.86
CA ASN A 84 -16.51 13.09 20.68
C ASN A 84 -16.13 12.77 22.15
N ASN A 85 -16.48 11.58 22.63
CA ASN A 85 -16.28 11.20 24.01
C ASN A 85 -15.25 10.08 24.21
N GLU A 86 -15.16 9.17 23.24
CA GLU A 86 -14.31 7.98 23.32
C GLU A 86 -13.89 7.47 21.93
N PRO A 87 -12.78 6.76 21.81
CA PRO A 87 -12.36 6.13 20.57
C PRO A 87 -13.39 5.13 20.04
N LEU A 88 -13.53 5.08 18.73
CA LEU A 88 -14.36 4.10 18.03
C LEU A 88 -13.52 2.90 17.62
N ILE A 89 -13.68 1.79 18.34
CA ILE A 89 -12.99 0.54 18.03
C ILE A 89 -13.84 -0.28 17.04
N ILE A 90 -13.24 -0.62 15.90
CA ILE A 90 -13.83 -1.51 14.89
C ILE A 90 -13.00 -2.79 14.89
N LYS A 91 -13.61 -3.89 15.36
CA LYS A 91 -12.94 -5.19 15.53
C LYS A 91 -12.24 -5.63 14.22
N ASN A 92 -10.99 -6.06 14.31
CA ASN A 92 -10.11 -6.53 13.24
C ASN A 92 -9.82 -5.45 12.16
N ILE A 93 -10.12 -4.20 12.43
CA ILE A 93 -9.84 -3.08 11.52
C ILE A 93 -8.92 -2.09 12.19
N GLY A 94 -9.28 -1.63 13.39
CA GLY A 94 -8.50 -0.67 14.15
C GLY A 94 -9.38 0.28 14.96
N GLU A 95 -8.76 1.34 15.42
CA GLU A 95 -9.32 2.35 16.28
C GLU A 95 -9.32 3.71 15.60
N LEU A 96 -10.41 4.43 15.72
CA LEU A 96 -10.56 5.82 15.25
C LEU A 96 -10.73 6.74 16.46
N SER A 97 -10.06 7.88 16.45
CA SER A 97 -10.16 8.91 17.47
C SER A 97 -10.03 10.30 16.86
N TYR A 98 -10.45 11.33 17.56
CA TYR A 98 -10.12 12.70 17.19
C TYR A 98 -8.74 13.09 17.78
N ASN A 99 -7.96 13.83 17.00
CA ASN A 99 -6.80 14.54 17.51
C ASN A 99 -7.22 15.92 18.06
N ASN A 100 -6.23 16.70 18.57
CA ASN A 100 -6.47 18.05 19.09
C ASN A 100 -7.03 19.04 18.05
N ASP A 101 -6.84 18.74 16.75
CA ASP A 101 -7.32 19.57 15.63
C ASP A 101 -8.67 19.08 15.09
N GLU A 102 -9.40 18.26 15.83
CA GLU A 102 -10.68 17.65 15.45
C GLU A 102 -10.61 16.79 14.16
N ASN A 103 -9.42 16.36 13.76
CA ASN A 103 -9.26 15.44 12.65
C ASN A 103 -9.34 14.00 13.13
N ILE A 104 -9.97 13.14 12.33
CA ILE A 104 -10.02 11.71 12.61
C ILE A 104 -8.64 11.09 12.35
N VAL A 105 -8.04 10.53 13.39
CA VAL A 105 -6.84 9.70 13.34
C VAL A 105 -7.24 8.25 13.39
N PHE A 106 -6.57 7.42 12.61
CA PHE A 106 -6.82 5.99 12.55
C PHE A 106 -5.57 5.22 12.97
N ASN A 107 -5.73 4.36 13.96
CA ASN A 107 -4.72 3.42 14.42
C ASN A 107 -5.13 2.01 13.95
N PRO A 108 -4.45 1.41 12.94
CA PRO A 108 -4.84 0.11 12.39
C PRO A 108 -4.56 -1.03 13.36
N ASP A 109 -5.39 -2.06 13.31
CA ASP A 109 -5.09 -3.35 13.93
C ASP A 109 -3.97 -4.03 13.14
N LEU A 110 -2.78 -4.09 13.72
CA LEU A 110 -1.58 -4.67 13.10
C LEU A 110 -1.54 -6.20 13.17
N GLU A 111 -2.36 -6.81 14.01
CA GLU A 111 -2.45 -8.27 14.14
C GLU A 111 -3.33 -8.88 13.04
N SER A 112 -4.29 -8.11 12.54
CA SER A 112 -5.21 -8.54 11.50
C SER A 112 -4.61 -8.41 10.11
N ASN A 113 -4.38 -9.55 9.44
CA ASN A 113 -3.97 -9.58 8.05
C ASN A 113 -5.19 -9.79 7.13
N HIS A 114 -5.48 -8.81 6.28
CA HIS A 114 -6.61 -8.86 5.35
C HIS A 114 -6.27 -9.47 3.98
N PHE A 115 -5.11 -10.11 3.84
CA PHE A 115 -4.68 -10.78 2.63
C PHE A 115 -5.04 -12.27 2.64
N LEU A 116 -6.07 -12.65 1.88
CA LEU A 116 -6.54 -14.04 1.79
C LEU A 116 -5.44 -15.00 1.31
N GLY A 117 -4.53 -14.54 0.43
CA GLY A 117 -3.43 -15.36 -0.10
C GLY A 117 -2.37 -15.74 0.94
N SER A 118 -2.34 -15.08 2.10
CA SER A 118 -1.46 -15.43 3.22
C SER A 118 -2.22 -15.87 4.47
N TYR A 119 -3.50 -16.24 4.31
CA TYR A 119 -4.30 -16.73 5.43
C TYR A 119 -3.66 -18.00 6.03
N GLY A 120 -3.46 -17.98 7.33
CA GLY A 120 -2.83 -19.10 8.05
C GLY A 120 -1.31 -19.19 7.92
N LEU A 121 -0.64 -18.28 7.19
CA LEU A 121 0.82 -18.23 7.14
C LEU A 121 1.36 -17.50 8.38
N PRO A 122 2.06 -18.19 9.30
CA PRO A 122 2.74 -17.53 10.40
C PRO A 122 4.00 -16.83 9.90
N SER A 123 4.48 -15.87 10.67
CA SER A 123 5.84 -15.40 10.50
C SER A 123 6.82 -16.47 10.99
N ILE A 124 7.89 -16.70 10.21
CA ILE A 124 8.90 -17.74 10.51
C ILE A 124 10.22 -17.09 10.89
N TYR A 125 10.87 -17.67 11.92
CA TYR A 125 12.23 -17.30 12.28
C TYR A 125 13.21 -18.06 11.39
N HIS A 126 14.11 -17.32 10.76
CA HIS A 126 15.25 -17.89 10.06
C HIS A 126 16.50 -17.57 10.86
N LYS A 127 17.08 -18.58 11.53
CA LYS A 127 18.44 -18.43 12.06
C LYS A 127 19.36 -18.29 10.86
N LYS A 128 20.01 -17.14 10.72
CA LYS A 128 21.03 -16.88 9.71
C LYS A 128 22.21 -17.82 10.00
N ASN A 129 22.10 -19.09 9.59
CA ASN A 129 23.25 -19.95 9.50
C ASN A 129 24.07 -19.43 8.32
N LEU A 130 24.86 -18.38 8.57
CA LEU A 130 25.87 -17.88 7.64
C LEU A 130 27.02 -18.87 7.51
N LYS A 131 26.72 -20.11 7.14
CA LYS A 131 27.62 -20.95 6.38
C LYS A 131 27.01 -21.11 5.00
N ILE A 132 26.93 -20.01 4.25
CA ILE A 132 27.08 -20.15 2.80
C ILE A 132 28.53 -20.61 2.64
N VAL A 133 28.71 -21.94 2.57
CA VAL A 133 29.89 -22.49 2.01
C VAL A 133 30.03 -21.83 0.64
N SER A 134 31.04 -20.99 0.52
CA SER A 134 31.40 -20.31 -0.73
C SER A 134 31.99 -21.40 -1.69
N THR A 135 31.08 -22.23 -2.19
CA THR A 135 31.42 -23.13 -3.32
C THR A 135 30.95 -22.46 -4.63
N TYR A 136 30.90 -21.12 -4.62
CA TYR A 136 30.87 -20.40 -5.88
C TYR A 136 32.31 -20.19 -6.29
N ASN A 137 32.77 -21.00 -7.28
CA ASN A 137 34.09 -20.88 -7.85
C ASN A 137 34.38 -19.42 -8.19
N ASP A 138 35.53 -18.92 -7.73
CA ASP A 138 36.03 -17.56 -7.92
C ASP A 138 35.97 -17.07 -9.39
N SER A 139 35.96 -18.04 -10.34
CA SER A 139 35.82 -17.84 -11.77
C SER A 139 34.44 -17.31 -12.20
N THR A 140 33.34 -17.68 -11.50
CA THR A 140 31.98 -17.22 -11.83
C THR A 140 31.72 -15.83 -11.28
N LEU A 141 32.26 -15.49 -10.13
CA LEU A 141 32.22 -14.14 -9.58
C LEU A 141 33.04 -13.14 -10.41
N LYS A 142 34.23 -13.55 -10.88
CA LYS A 142 35.01 -12.73 -11.84
C LYS A 142 34.21 -12.45 -13.11
N LYS A 143 33.62 -13.49 -13.71
CA LYS A 143 32.82 -13.34 -14.94
C LYS A 143 31.58 -12.44 -14.74
N TYR A 144 30.91 -12.52 -13.58
CA TYR A 144 29.78 -11.64 -13.27
C TYR A 144 30.20 -10.18 -13.05
N ASN A 145 31.33 -9.96 -12.35
CA ASN A 145 31.87 -8.62 -12.13
C ASN A 145 32.39 -7.99 -13.43
N ASP A 146 33.03 -8.78 -14.30
CA ASP A 146 33.47 -8.32 -15.64
C ASP A 146 32.31 -7.95 -16.55
N LEU A 147 31.18 -8.67 -16.48
CA LEU A 147 29.96 -8.34 -17.20
C LEU A 147 29.31 -7.05 -16.68
N LYS A 148 29.32 -6.83 -15.36
CA LYS A 148 28.79 -5.63 -14.72
C LYS A 148 29.65 -4.40 -15.03
N LEU A 149 30.97 -4.55 -15.07
CA LEU A 149 31.89 -3.47 -15.44
C LEU A 149 31.79 -3.11 -16.94
N ARG A 150 31.54 -4.09 -17.83
CA ARG A 150 31.29 -3.83 -19.27
C ARG A 150 29.96 -3.11 -19.51
N SER A 151 28.94 -3.39 -18.74
CA SER A 151 27.63 -2.71 -18.82
C SER A 151 27.68 -1.26 -18.36
N SER A 152 28.58 -0.94 -17.41
CA SER A 152 28.71 0.41 -16.84
C SER A 152 29.59 1.36 -17.67
N ASN A 153 30.43 0.84 -18.58
CA ASN A 153 31.37 1.63 -19.39
C ASN A 153 30.92 1.78 -20.86
N ARG A 154 29.65 2.06 -21.14
CA ARG A 154 29.28 2.61 -22.44
C ARG A 154 29.78 4.05 -22.50
N LYS A 155 31.01 4.23 -22.95
CA LYS A 155 31.51 5.55 -23.37
C LYS A 155 30.58 6.06 -24.46
N VAL A 156 29.89 7.16 -24.20
CA VAL A 156 29.12 7.87 -25.23
C VAL A 156 30.12 8.26 -26.28
N PRO A 157 29.95 7.86 -27.55
CA PRO A 157 30.90 8.19 -28.61
C PRO A 157 31.07 9.71 -28.71
N GLU A 158 32.29 10.17 -28.87
CA GLU A 158 32.69 11.57 -28.77
C GLU A 158 31.92 12.52 -29.72
N PHE A 159 31.44 12.00 -30.86
CA PHE A 159 30.65 12.78 -31.81
C PHE A 159 29.30 13.27 -31.24
N PHE A 160 28.72 12.66 -30.20
CA PHE A 160 27.54 13.22 -29.57
C PHE A 160 27.78 14.53 -28.80
N LYS A 161 29.04 14.85 -28.47
CA LYS A 161 29.40 16.13 -27.85
C LYS A 161 29.24 17.32 -28.81
N TYR A 162 29.30 17.06 -30.10
CA TYR A 162 29.22 18.10 -31.13
C TYR A 162 27.84 18.21 -31.78
N ALA A 163 26.92 17.28 -31.52
CA ALA A 163 25.56 17.27 -32.07
C ALA A 163 24.78 18.54 -31.69
N ALA A 164 24.95 19.04 -30.46
CA ALA A 164 24.29 20.25 -29.99
C ALA A 164 24.80 21.51 -30.75
N ALA A 165 26.09 21.57 -31.05
CA ALA A 165 26.67 22.70 -31.81
C ALA A 165 26.14 22.75 -33.25
N PHE A 166 25.95 21.62 -33.90
CA PHE A 166 25.37 21.55 -35.26
C PHE A 166 23.91 22.03 -35.30
N VAL A 167 23.10 21.71 -34.28
CA VAL A 167 21.71 22.17 -34.20
C VAL A 167 21.64 23.70 -34.06
N VAL A 168 22.52 24.30 -33.26
CA VAL A 168 22.56 25.76 -33.08
C VAL A 168 22.97 26.49 -34.37
N ILE A 169 23.94 25.94 -35.11
CA ILE A 169 24.38 26.52 -36.38
C ILE A 169 23.26 26.43 -37.44
N MET A 170 22.56 25.28 -37.52
CA MET A 170 21.45 25.11 -38.46
C MET A 170 20.29 26.05 -38.18
N VAL A 171 19.97 26.29 -36.92
CA VAL A 171 18.90 27.23 -36.54
C VAL A 171 19.29 28.66 -36.82
N SER A 172 20.55 29.05 -36.64
CA SER A 172 21.03 30.42 -36.96
C SER A 172 21.04 30.71 -38.43
N THR A 173 21.23 29.72 -39.34
CA THR A 173 21.20 29.90 -40.78
C THR A 173 19.80 30.01 -41.40
N ILE A 174 18.76 29.60 -40.65
CA ILE A 174 17.35 29.70 -41.10
C ILE A 174 16.78 31.10 -40.73
N PHE A 175 17.37 31.78 -39.74
CA PHE A 175 16.90 33.08 -39.27
C PHE A 175 17.73 34.28 -39.80
N LEU A 176 18.64 34.08 -40.73
CA LEU A 176 19.37 35.10 -41.45
C LEU A 176 18.91 35.11 -42.90
#